data_f6c62269b4f4aef785e2ba2ac327e054
#
_entry.id   f6c62269b4f4aef785e2ba2ac327e054
#
_cell.length_a   1.000
_cell.length_b   1.000
_cell.length_c   1.000
_cell.angle_alpha   90.00
_cell.angle_beta   90.00
_cell.angle_gamma   90.00
#
_symmetry.space_group_name_H-M   'P 1'
#
loop_
_entity.id
_entity.type
_entity.pdbx_description
1 polymer ?
#
loop_
_entity_poly.entity_id
_entity_poly.type
_entity_poly.pdbx_seq_one_letter_code
_entity_poly.pdbx_strand_id
1 'polypeptide(L)'
;MFKSNSLFRALMVRVLVTDQVDEYIVRTLKDRGVEVDYRPGIGRDELLKVVPDYEVLIVRGRTKVTRDVIDAGKRLRVIARAGVGLDNIDVEYAKARGIDVINAPEGSTQSVAELVIGFMVVAARLIALQDRLVKGGEWPKGKYVGTELFGKTLGVIGFGRIGQRVAELARAIGMEVVAYDIVDISNRARVIGVKPVGFEDLLRVSDVISIHVSLTPSARHMIGEREFGLMKRGVIIINTSRGEVIDGRALLKALNDGVVAAAALDVLEHEPPVEDWERELVNHPRVVVTPHIGAETQEAQRRIAEILVDKLLRIIEAKRI
;
A
#
# COMPACT_ATOMS: atom_id res chain seq x y z
N MET A 1 -37.21 -38.23 15.71
CA MET A 1 -36.00 -38.82 16.32
C MET A 1 -34.82 -38.55 15.38
N PHE A 2 -33.91 -37.78 15.85
CA PHE A 2 -32.87 -37.07 15.10
C PHE A 2 -31.86 -38.00 14.42
N LYS A 3 -31.74 -37.90 13.08
CA LYS A 3 -30.57 -38.33 12.31
C LYS A 3 -29.94 -37.07 11.67
N SER A 4 -29.18 -36.35 12.45
CA SER A 4 -28.50 -35.12 12.00
C SER A 4 -27.12 -34.97 12.64
N ASN A 5 -26.31 -36.02 12.66
CA ASN A 5 -24.99 -35.95 13.31
C ASN A 5 -23.88 -36.67 12.52
N SER A 6 -24.02 -36.90 11.21
CA SER A 6 -22.96 -37.56 10.43
C SER A 6 -22.35 -36.75 9.30
N LEU A 7 -22.71 -35.47 9.13
CA LEU A 7 -22.14 -34.61 8.08
C LEU A 7 -21.13 -33.56 8.56
N PHE A 8 -20.87 -33.43 9.86
CA PHE A 8 -19.92 -32.45 10.43
C PHE A 8 -18.61 -33.06 10.94
N ARG A 9 -18.16 -34.19 10.40
CA ARG A 9 -16.74 -34.52 10.40
C ARG A 9 -16.08 -33.98 9.10
N ALA A 10 -16.32 -32.72 8.79
CA ALA A 10 -15.45 -31.98 7.89
C ALA A 10 -14.07 -31.94 8.57
N LEU A 11 -13.03 -32.28 7.87
CA LEU A 11 -11.64 -32.08 8.25
C LEU A 11 -11.56 -30.71 8.93
N MET A 12 -11.17 -30.68 10.24
CA MET A 12 -11.06 -29.41 10.97
C MET A 12 -9.93 -28.61 10.30
N VAL A 13 -10.32 -27.56 9.58
CA VAL A 13 -9.36 -26.66 8.92
C VAL A 13 -8.53 -25.99 9.99
N ARG A 14 -7.22 -26.12 9.90
CA ARG A 14 -6.26 -25.45 10.79
C ARG A 14 -5.67 -24.24 10.11
N VAL A 15 -5.80 -23.10 10.76
CA VAL A 15 -5.34 -21.80 10.30
C VAL A 15 -4.21 -21.32 11.20
N LEU A 16 -3.05 -21.01 10.61
CA LEU A 16 -1.95 -20.34 11.29
C LEU A 16 -1.96 -18.86 10.95
N VAL A 17 -1.99 -17.99 11.95
CA VAL A 17 -1.88 -16.52 11.81
C VAL A 17 -0.54 -16.08 12.38
N THR A 18 0.34 -15.54 11.54
CA THR A 18 1.74 -15.26 11.89
C THR A 18 2.06 -13.80 12.14
N ASP A 19 1.16 -12.91 11.76
CA ASP A 19 1.32 -11.47 11.94
C ASP A 19 0.18 -10.89 12.77
N GLN A 20 0.38 -9.70 13.32
CA GLN A 20 -0.69 -8.99 14.01
C GLN A 20 -1.78 -8.58 13.01
N VAL A 21 -3.01 -8.97 13.27
CA VAL A 21 -4.20 -8.70 12.46
C VAL A 21 -5.35 -8.25 13.36
N ASP A 22 -6.41 -7.66 12.76
CA ASP A 22 -7.63 -7.33 13.49
C ASP A 22 -8.22 -8.61 14.12
N GLU A 23 -8.65 -8.50 15.39
CA GLU A 23 -9.21 -9.62 16.18
C GLU A 23 -10.42 -10.29 15.52
N TYR A 24 -11.13 -9.55 14.66
CA TYR A 24 -12.26 -10.07 13.91
C TYR A 24 -11.90 -11.34 13.12
N ILE A 25 -10.70 -11.39 12.54
CA ILE A 25 -10.26 -12.58 11.78
C ILE A 25 -10.28 -13.80 12.69
N VAL A 26 -9.58 -13.72 13.82
CA VAL A 26 -9.43 -14.86 14.74
C VAL A 26 -10.77 -15.24 15.36
N ARG A 27 -11.53 -14.26 15.83
CA ARG A 27 -12.83 -14.50 16.47
C ARG A 27 -13.82 -15.12 15.49
N THR A 28 -14.00 -14.52 14.31
CA THR A 28 -15.00 -14.99 13.35
C THR A 28 -14.68 -16.37 12.81
N LEU A 29 -13.41 -16.69 12.55
CA LEU A 29 -13.02 -18.01 12.10
C LEU A 29 -13.30 -19.07 13.19
N LYS A 30 -12.99 -18.78 14.46
CA LYS A 30 -13.30 -19.66 15.60
C LYS A 30 -14.81 -19.86 15.77
N ASP A 31 -15.61 -18.81 15.66
CA ASP A 31 -17.07 -18.86 15.75
C ASP A 31 -17.70 -19.72 14.63
N ARG A 32 -16.97 -19.87 13.50
CA ARG A 32 -17.34 -20.76 12.38
C ARG A 32 -16.76 -22.17 12.50
N GLY A 33 -16.17 -22.53 13.65
CA GLY A 33 -15.64 -23.87 13.92
C GLY A 33 -14.27 -24.16 13.29
N VAL A 34 -13.54 -23.13 12.85
CA VAL A 34 -12.18 -23.26 12.32
C VAL A 34 -11.17 -23.26 13.48
N GLU A 35 -10.20 -24.17 13.46
CA GLU A 35 -9.10 -24.18 14.43
C GLU A 35 -8.09 -23.09 14.08
N VAL A 36 -7.95 -22.06 14.92
CA VAL A 36 -7.05 -20.93 14.67
C VAL A 36 -5.94 -20.88 15.71
N ASP A 37 -4.71 -20.99 15.23
CA ASP A 37 -3.49 -20.78 16.00
C ASP A 37 -2.93 -19.38 15.71
N TYR A 38 -2.97 -18.49 16.71
CA TYR A 38 -2.56 -17.10 16.59
C TYR A 38 -1.18 -16.92 17.21
N ARG A 39 -0.14 -16.78 16.35
CA ARG A 39 1.27 -16.64 16.73
C ARG A 39 1.91 -15.41 16.10
N PRO A 40 1.43 -14.19 16.42
CA PRO A 40 2.02 -12.99 15.85
C PRO A 40 3.48 -12.85 16.30
N GLY A 41 4.37 -12.61 15.32
CA GLY A 41 5.79 -12.47 15.63
C GLY A 41 6.60 -13.77 15.55
N ILE A 42 5.99 -14.90 15.16
CA ILE A 42 6.70 -16.17 14.97
C ILE A 42 7.97 -15.98 14.11
N GLY A 43 9.07 -16.58 14.55
CA GLY A 43 10.33 -16.56 13.82
C GLY A 43 10.30 -17.51 12.61
N ARG A 44 11.18 -17.26 11.63
CA ARG A 44 11.26 -18.08 10.40
C ARG A 44 11.48 -19.56 10.69
N ASP A 45 12.45 -19.90 11.55
CA ASP A 45 12.80 -21.30 11.83
C ASP A 45 11.66 -22.04 12.52
N GLU A 46 10.91 -21.38 13.37
CA GLU A 46 9.72 -21.94 14.00
C GLU A 46 8.58 -22.07 13.00
N LEU A 47 8.36 -21.07 12.15
CA LEU A 47 7.36 -21.13 11.08
C LEU A 47 7.58 -22.37 10.18
N LEU A 48 8.80 -22.63 9.75
CA LEU A 48 9.14 -23.81 8.93
C LEU A 48 8.84 -25.14 9.62
N LYS A 49 8.92 -25.19 10.96
CA LYS A 49 8.62 -26.40 11.74
C LYS A 49 7.13 -26.64 11.90
N VAL A 50 6.32 -25.57 12.01
CA VAL A 50 4.89 -25.72 12.35
C VAL A 50 3.98 -25.65 11.13
N VAL A 51 4.37 -24.91 10.06
CA VAL A 51 3.52 -24.72 8.87
C VAL A 51 3.07 -26.03 8.18
N PRO A 52 3.80 -27.16 8.25
CA PRO A 52 3.32 -28.43 7.69
C PRO A 52 1.95 -28.90 8.19
N ASP A 53 1.52 -28.45 9.36
CA ASP A 53 0.30 -28.90 10.03
C ASP A 53 -0.95 -28.08 9.68
N TYR A 54 -0.83 -27.03 8.84
CA TYR A 54 -1.91 -26.09 8.56
C TYR A 54 -2.33 -26.10 7.10
N GLU A 55 -3.65 -25.98 6.86
CA GLU A 55 -4.25 -25.82 5.54
C GLU A 55 -4.25 -24.36 5.09
N VAL A 56 -4.27 -23.41 6.02
CA VAL A 56 -4.33 -21.97 5.75
C VAL A 56 -3.24 -21.23 6.51
N LEU A 57 -2.54 -20.36 5.82
CA LEU A 57 -1.57 -19.43 6.40
C LEU A 57 -2.07 -17.99 6.21
N ILE A 58 -2.33 -17.29 7.30
CA ILE A 58 -2.69 -15.85 7.28
C ILE A 58 -1.47 -15.04 7.67
N VAL A 59 -1.07 -14.15 6.78
CA VAL A 59 0.08 -13.23 6.96
C VAL A 59 -0.35 -11.78 6.76
N ARG A 60 0.51 -10.84 7.16
CA ARG A 60 0.39 -9.43 6.81
C ARG A 60 1.63 -8.94 6.07
N GLY A 61 2.39 -7.98 6.59
CA GLY A 61 3.57 -7.43 5.92
C GLY A 61 4.90 -8.01 6.38
N ARG A 62 4.98 -8.45 7.64
CA ARG A 62 6.22 -8.91 8.26
C ARG A 62 6.66 -10.30 7.80
N THR A 63 5.73 -11.25 7.79
CA THR A 63 6.05 -12.65 7.43
C THR A 63 6.29 -12.77 5.93
N LYS A 64 7.48 -13.25 5.54
CA LYS A 64 7.82 -13.55 4.15
C LYS A 64 7.48 -15.00 3.85
N VAL A 65 6.61 -15.22 2.85
CA VAL A 65 6.20 -16.55 2.38
C VAL A 65 6.97 -16.89 1.10
N THR A 66 8.20 -17.28 1.30
CA THR A 66 9.16 -17.69 0.26
C THR A 66 8.98 -19.17 -0.10
N ARG A 67 9.65 -19.64 -1.14
CA ARG A 67 9.54 -21.03 -1.65
C ARG A 67 9.71 -22.08 -0.58
N ASP A 68 10.65 -21.90 0.32
CA ASP A 68 10.90 -22.85 1.41
C ASP A 68 9.75 -22.93 2.42
N VAL A 69 9.06 -21.81 2.72
CA VAL A 69 7.85 -21.83 3.54
C VAL A 69 6.71 -22.56 2.81
N ILE A 70 6.56 -22.31 1.50
CA ILE A 70 5.59 -23.00 0.66
C ILE A 70 5.87 -24.49 0.59
N ASP A 71 7.13 -24.88 0.40
CA ASP A 71 7.54 -26.29 0.34
C ASP A 71 7.41 -27.02 1.68
N ALA A 72 7.65 -26.32 2.78
CA ALA A 72 7.41 -26.83 4.13
C ALA A 72 5.93 -27.07 4.40
N GLY A 73 5.04 -26.21 3.89
CA GLY A 73 3.60 -26.28 4.10
C GLY A 73 2.94 -27.44 3.34
N LYS A 74 3.17 -28.68 3.79
CA LYS A 74 2.71 -29.91 3.11
C LYS A 74 1.19 -30.01 2.95
N ARG A 75 0.45 -29.40 3.88
CA ARG A 75 -1.03 -29.37 3.88
C ARG A 75 -1.58 -28.05 3.36
N LEU A 76 -0.72 -27.06 3.09
CA LEU A 76 -1.12 -25.71 2.75
C LEU A 76 -1.95 -25.67 1.46
N ARG A 77 -3.12 -25.04 1.54
CA ARG A 77 -4.09 -24.87 0.45
C ARG A 77 -4.37 -23.41 0.15
N VAL A 78 -4.27 -22.55 1.16
CA VAL A 78 -4.55 -21.12 1.03
C VAL A 78 -3.49 -20.31 1.76
N ILE A 79 -2.98 -19.29 1.11
CA ILE A 79 -2.21 -18.21 1.73
C ILE A 79 -3.07 -16.94 1.65
N ALA A 80 -3.43 -16.38 2.80
CA ALA A 80 -4.28 -15.22 2.90
C ALA A 80 -3.49 -14.02 3.43
N ARG A 81 -3.38 -12.96 2.63
CA ARG A 81 -2.67 -11.74 3.05
C ARG A 81 -3.66 -10.70 3.57
N ALA A 82 -3.57 -10.35 4.85
CA ALA A 82 -4.35 -9.28 5.46
C ALA A 82 -3.83 -7.90 5.00
N GLY A 83 -4.27 -7.49 3.80
CA GLY A 83 -3.88 -6.22 3.16
C GLY A 83 -3.90 -6.29 1.63
N VAL A 84 -3.14 -5.41 0.96
CA VAL A 84 -3.21 -5.20 -0.51
C VAL A 84 -2.05 -5.86 -1.25
N GLY A 85 -0.82 -5.44 -0.97
CA GLY A 85 0.38 -5.91 -1.69
C GLY A 85 0.67 -7.39 -1.40
N LEU A 86 1.29 -8.07 -2.34
CA LEU A 86 1.68 -9.48 -2.23
C LEU A 86 3.20 -9.66 -2.31
N ASP A 87 3.95 -8.59 -2.17
CA ASP A 87 5.41 -8.54 -2.38
C ASP A 87 6.20 -9.45 -1.43
N ASN A 88 5.61 -9.79 -0.29
CA ASN A 88 6.17 -10.71 0.68
C ASN A 88 5.80 -12.19 0.45
N ILE A 89 5.11 -12.52 -0.66
CA ILE A 89 4.65 -13.87 -1.00
C ILE A 89 5.14 -14.23 -2.41
N ASP A 90 5.79 -15.39 -2.59
CA ASP A 90 6.09 -15.93 -3.92
C ASP A 90 4.80 -16.50 -4.54
N VAL A 91 3.99 -15.57 -5.11
CA VAL A 91 2.65 -15.86 -5.63
C VAL A 91 2.68 -16.86 -6.77
N GLU A 92 3.62 -16.74 -7.69
CA GLU A 92 3.71 -17.62 -8.86
C GLU A 92 4.11 -19.03 -8.43
N TYR A 93 5.02 -19.16 -7.49
CA TYR A 93 5.39 -20.45 -6.93
C TYR A 93 4.24 -21.09 -6.15
N ALA A 94 3.50 -20.32 -5.33
CA ALA A 94 2.33 -20.82 -4.62
C ALA A 94 1.25 -21.35 -5.58
N LYS A 95 0.96 -20.61 -6.66
CA LYS A 95 0.03 -21.05 -7.71
C LYS A 95 0.49 -22.33 -8.41
N ALA A 96 1.78 -22.42 -8.75
CA ALA A 96 2.36 -23.62 -9.36
C ALA A 96 2.23 -24.86 -8.46
N ARG A 97 2.15 -24.67 -7.15
CA ARG A 97 1.91 -25.73 -6.14
C ARG A 97 0.41 -25.96 -5.86
N GLY A 98 -0.49 -25.29 -6.57
CA GLY A 98 -1.95 -25.43 -6.41
C GLY A 98 -2.48 -24.75 -5.15
N ILE A 99 -1.74 -23.78 -4.58
CA ILE A 99 -2.12 -23.04 -3.39
C ILE A 99 -2.77 -21.71 -3.81
N ASP A 100 -3.97 -21.44 -3.32
CA ASP A 100 -4.64 -20.16 -3.57
C ASP A 100 -3.96 -19.05 -2.77
N VAL A 101 -3.75 -17.90 -3.42
CA VAL A 101 -3.29 -16.69 -2.74
C VAL A 101 -4.40 -15.65 -2.82
N ILE A 102 -4.86 -15.21 -1.64
CA ILE A 102 -5.93 -14.21 -1.53
C ILE A 102 -5.47 -12.99 -0.72
N ASN A 103 -6.05 -11.85 -1.02
CA ASN A 103 -5.81 -10.58 -0.32
C ASN A 103 -7.10 -9.73 -0.28
N ALA A 104 -7.03 -8.56 0.37
CA ALA A 104 -8.15 -7.63 0.53
C ALA A 104 -7.82 -6.22 -0.02
N PRO A 105 -7.64 -6.07 -1.34
CA PRO A 105 -7.18 -4.80 -1.93
C PRO A 105 -8.21 -3.67 -1.83
N GLU A 106 -9.47 -3.98 -1.54
CA GLU A 106 -10.55 -3.01 -1.38
C GLU A 106 -10.49 -2.28 -0.03
N GLY A 107 -9.96 -2.96 1.01
CA GLY A 107 -10.11 -2.54 2.40
C GLY A 107 -9.38 -1.26 2.78
N SER A 108 -8.24 -0.94 2.16
CA SER A 108 -7.42 0.24 2.46
C SER A 108 -7.64 1.42 1.52
N THR A 109 -8.50 1.32 0.51
CA THR A 109 -8.66 2.35 -0.52
C THR A 109 -8.91 3.73 0.08
N GLN A 110 -9.87 3.85 1.00
CA GLN A 110 -10.23 5.12 1.63
C GLN A 110 -9.09 5.66 2.51
N SER A 111 -8.51 4.81 3.34
CA SER A 111 -7.42 5.18 4.27
C SER A 111 -6.20 5.74 3.53
N VAL A 112 -5.75 5.06 2.46
CA VAL A 112 -4.63 5.55 1.64
C VAL A 112 -4.98 6.85 0.93
N ALA A 113 -6.20 6.97 0.40
CA ALA A 113 -6.62 8.20 -0.28
C ALA A 113 -6.64 9.40 0.67
N GLU A 114 -7.12 9.22 1.90
CA GLU A 114 -7.09 10.28 2.93
C GLU A 114 -5.66 10.67 3.33
N LEU A 115 -4.76 9.68 3.49
CA LEU A 115 -3.34 9.95 3.76
C LEU A 115 -2.73 10.79 2.63
N VAL A 116 -3.02 10.47 1.37
CA VAL A 116 -2.53 11.24 0.22
C VAL A 116 -3.01 12.69 0.27
N ILE A 117 -4.30 12.94 0.56
CA ILE A 117 -4.81 14.31 0.72
C ILE A 117 -4.09 15.03 1.87
N GLY A 118 -3.92 14.36 3.01
CA GLY A 118 -3.13 14.88 4.12
C GLY A 118 -1.70 15.24 3.72
N PHE A 119 -1.02 14.34 3.02
CA PHE A 119 0.33 14.55 2.50
C PHE A 119 0.43 15.73 1.54
N MET A 120 -0.52 15.88 0.63
CA MET A 120 -0.55 17.05 -0.26
C MET A 120 -0.59 18.37 0.52
N VAL A 121 -1.43 18.47 1.56
CA VAL A 121 -1.52 19.66 2.41
C VAL A 121 -0.24 19.87 3.21
N VAL A 122 0.28 18.80 3.83
CA VAL A 122 1.52 18.86 4.65
C VAL A 122 2.71 19.29 3.81
N ALA A 123 2.86 18.75 2.60
CA ALA A 123 3.94 19.10 1.67
C ALA A 123 3.78 20.51 1.10
N ALA A 124 2.58 20.88 0.62
CA ALA A 124 2.30 22.20 0.05
C ALA A 124 2.51 23.35 1.05
N ARG A 125 2.29 23.09 2.32
CA ARG A 125 2.42 24.08 3.40
C ARG A 125 3.68 23.92 4.24
N LEU A 126 4.55 22.94 3.92
CA LEU A 126 5.78 22.62 4.68
C LEU A 126 5.50 22.44 6.18
N ILE A 127 4.38 21.80 6.53
CA ILE A 127 3.88 21.73 7.91
C ILE A 127 4.89 20.98 8.81
N ALA A 128 5.41 19.85 8.37
CA ALA A 128 6.34 19.04 9.17
C ALA A 128 7.65 19.78 9.47
N LEU A 129 8.17 20.58 8.52
CA LEU A 129 9.33 21.45 8.75
C LEU A 129 9.02 22.52 9.79
N GLN A 130 7.91 23.22 9.63
CA GLN A 130 7.53 24.32 10.52
C GLN A 130 7.22 23.83 11.94
N ASP A 131 6.55 22.66 12.06
CA ASP A 131 6.30 22.02 13.36
C ASP A 131 7.61 21.67 14.09
N ARG A 132 8.58 21.09 13.37
CA ARG A 132 9.91 20.77 13.92
C ARG A 132 10.65 22.03 14.40
N LEU A 133 10.62 23.10 13.64
CA LEU A 133 11.28 24.37 14.00
C LEU A 133 10.63 25.00 15.24
N VAL A 134 9.28 25.03 15.31
CA VAL A 134 8.57 25.55 16.48
C VAL A 134 8.87 24.73 17.73
N LYS A 135 8.89 23.41 17.64
CA LYS A 135 9.29 22.52 18.74
C LYS A 135 10.76 22.68 19.14
N GLY A 136 11.61 23.09 18.19
CA GLY A 136 13.01 23.45 18.42
C GLY A 136 13.20 24.84 19.03
N GLY A 137 12.12 25.58 19.32
CA GLY A 137 12.18 26.93 19.93
C GLY A 137 12.24 28.08 18.90
N GLU A 138 12.17 27.81 17.61
CA GLU A 138 12.13 28.85 16.59
C GLU A 138 10.69 29.31 16.33
N TRP A 139 10.54 30.55 15.84
CA TRP A 139 9.23 31.08 15.39
C TRP A 139 9.34 31.63 13.97
N PRO A 140 9.35 30.76 12.92
CA PRO A 140 9.73 31.12 11.55
C PRO A 140 8.60 31.80 10.75
N LYS A 141 7.74 32.60 11.39
CA LYS A 141 6.62 33.29 10.72
C LYS A 141 7.10 34.10 9.51
N GLY A 142 6.52 33.83 8.34
CA GLY A 142 6.85 34.50 7.09
C GLY A 142 8.11 33.98 6.38
N LYS A 143 8.91 33.08 6.99
CA LYS A 143 10.13 32.53 6.38
C LYS A 143 9.82 31.41 5.35
N TYR A 144 8.83 30.59 5.62
CA TYR A 144 8.42 29.48 4.76
C TYR A 144 6.99 29.69 4.27
N VAL A 145 6.88 30.25 3.06
CA VAL A 145 5.58 30.48 2.42
C VAL A 145 5.23 29.26 1.59
N GLY A 146 4.09 28.66 1.90
CA GLY A 146 3.55 27.50 1.15
C GLY A 146 2.71 27.91 -0.05
N THR A 147 2.07 26.91 -0.68
CA THR A 147 1.13 27.10 -1.77
C THR A 147 -0.25 26.51 -1.43
N GLU A 148 -1.29 27.00 -2.09
CA GLU A 148 -2.63 26.41 -2.02
C GLU A 148 -2.76 25.30 -3.05
N LEU A 149 -3.64 24.32 -2.76
CA LEU A 149 -3.97 23.25 -3.70
C LEU A 149 -5.12 23.62 -4.65
N PHE A 150 -5.97 24.58 -4.23
CA PHE A 150 -7.08 25.05 -5.05
C PHE A 150 -6.60 25.59 -6.41
N GLY A 151 -7.23 25.12 -7.49
CA GLY A 151 -6.88 25.50 -8.87
C GLY A 151 -5.57 24.90 -9.39
N LYS A 152 -4.86 24.08 -8.59
CA LYS A 152 -3.65 23.35 -9.01
C LYS A 152 -4.01 22.07 -9.73
N THR A 153 -3.11 21.60 -10.58
CA THR A 153 -3.25 20.32 -11.31
C THR A 153 -2.62 19.18 -10.53
N LEU A 154 -3.43 18.18 -10.19
CA LEU A 154 -2.96 16.89 -9.68
C LEU A 154 -2.80 15.90 -10.84
N GLY A 155 -1.61 15.36 -11.02
CA GLY A 155 -1.33 14.22 -11.88
C GLY A 155 -1.42 12.90 -11.07
N VAL A 156 -2.32 12.02 -11.47
CA VAL A 156 -2.48 10.68 -10.85
C VAL A 156 -1.87 9.63 -11.75
N ILE A 157 -0.77 9.02 -11.30
CA ILE A 157 -0.10 7.91 -11.98
C ILE A 157 -0.60 6.59 -11.39
N GLY A 158 -1.33 5.79 -12.18
CA GLY A 158 -2.05 4.61 -11.74
C GLY A 158 -3.48 4.94 -11.32
N PHE A 159 -4.45 4.66 -12.21
CA PHE A 159 -5.86 5.01 -12.02
C PHE A 159 -6.70 3.80 -11.57
N GLY A 160 -6.13 3.04 -10.61
CA GLY A 160 -6.79 1.94 -9.92
C GLY A 160 -7.76 2.45 -8.84
N ARG A 161 -8.14 1.59 -7.87
CA ARG A 161 -9.07 1.95 -6.77
C ARG A 161 -8.61 3.18 -5.99
N ILE A 162 -7.35 3.20 -5.57
CA ILE A 162 -6.78 4.29 -4.77
C ILE A 162 -6.68 5.56 -5.61
N GLY A 163 -6.10 5.49 -6.81
CA GLY A 163 -5.95 6.66 -7.69
C GLY A 163 -7.27 7.32 -8.05
N GLN A 164 -8.33 6.54 -8.31
CA GLN A 164 -9.67 7.07 -8.53
C GLN A 164 -10.21 7.78 -7.28
N ARG A 165 -10.04 7.19 -6.09
CA ARG A 165 -10.52 7.80 -4.85
C ARG A 165 -9.76 9.07 -4.50
N VAL A 166 -8.45 9.10 -4.70
CA VAL A 166 -7.62 10.32 -4.57
C VAL A 166 -8.11 11.41 -5.52
N ALA A 167 -8.38 11.05 -6.78
CA ALA A 167 -8.89 12.00 -7.79
C ALA A 167 -10.24 12.61 -7.38
N GLU A 168 -11.17 11.80 -6.87
CA GLU A 168 -12.46 12.27 -6.34
C GLU A 168 -12.28 13.28 -5.21
N LEU A 169 -11.43 12.94 -4.22
CA LEU A 169 -11.18 13.81 -3.07
C LEU A 169 -10.45 15.11 -3.47
N ALA A 170 -9.46 15.00 -4.36
CA ALA A 170 -8.71 16.16 -4.86
C ALA A 170 -9.63 17.14 -5.62
N ARG A 171 -10.55 16.63 -6.43
CA ARG A 171 -11.55 17.47 -7.11
C ARG A 171 -12.50 18.15 -6.12
N ALA A 172 -12.87 17.46 -5.04
CA ALA A 172 -13.73 18.05 -4.01
C ALA A 172 -13.09 19.24 -3.28
N ILE A 173 -11.75 19.28 -3.21
CA ILE A 173 -11.02 20.45 -2.67
C ILE A 173 -10.62 21.47 -3.75
N GLY A 174 -11.15 21.34 -4.98
CA GLY A 174 -10.99 22.32 -6.05
C GLY A 174 -9.74 22.18 -6.90
N MET A 175 -9.10 21.00 -6.93
CA MET A 175 -8.00 20.73 -7.87
C MET A 175 -8.52 20.30 -9.24
N GLU A 176 -7.77 20.66 -10.29
CA GLU A 176 -7.88 20.00 -11.59
C GLU A 176 -7.15 18.67 -11.54
N VAL A 177 -7.72 17.60 -12.16
CA VAL A 177 -7.10 16.27 -12.11
C VAL A 177 -6.89 15.71 -13.50
N VAL A 178 -5.65 15.31 -13.78
CA VAL A 178 -5.27 14.50 -14.94
C VAL A 178 -4.78 13.12 -14.47
N ALA A 179 -4.98 12.09 -15.29
CA ALA A 179 -4.59 10.73 -14.91
C ALA A 179 -3.93 9.98 -16.05
N TYR A 180 -3.01 9.10 -15.70
CA TYR A 180 -2.35 8.15 -16.58
C TYR A 180 -2.43 6.74 -15.97
N ASP A 181 -2.66 5.77 -16.82
CA ASP A 181 -2.50 4.33 -16.51
C ASP A 181 -2.00 3.62 -17.78
N ILE A 182 -1.41 2.44 -17.62
CA ILE A 182 -0.98 1.58 -18.74
C ILE A 182 -2.17 0.96 -19.48
N VAL A 183 -3.36 0.93 -18.87
CA VAL A 183 -4.61 0.46 -19.46
C VAL A 183 -5.51 1.64 -19.82
N ASP A 184 -6.45 1.44 -20.74
CA ASP A 184 -7.46 2.47 -21.03
C ASP A 184 -8.34 2.77 -19.81
N ILE A 185 -8.30 4.03 -19.40
CA ILE A 185 -9.06 4.55 -18.27
C ILE A 185 -10.20 5.50 -18.69
N SER A 186 -10.43 5.70 -19.98
CA SER A 186 -11.32 6.73 -20.52
C SER A 186 -12.72 6.70 -19.89
N ASN A 187 -13.32 5.52 -19.76
CA ASN A 187 -14.65 5.38 -19.17
C ASN A 187 -14.68 5.72 -17.67
N ARG A 188 -13.70 5.22 -16.90
CA ARG A 188 -13.60 5.47 -15.45
C ARG A 188 -13.28 6.92 -15.16
N ALA A 189 -12.37 7.51 -15.92
CA ALA A 189 -11.98 8.90 -15.78
C ALA A 189 -13.14 9.85 -16.09
N ARG A 190 -13.93 9.57 -17.15
CA ARG A 190 -15.13 10.34 -17.50
C ARG A 190 -16.17 10.39 -16.39
N VAL A 191 -16.42 9.27 -15.71
CA VAL A 191 -17.39 9.18 -14.60
C VAL A 191 -17.01 10.13 -13.46
N ILE A 192 -15.71 10.22 -13.17
CA ILE A 192 -15.19 11.07 -12.08
C ILE A 192 -14.92 12.49 -12.56
N GLY A 193 -14.97 12.75 -13.88
CA GLY A 193 -14.62 14.04 -14.49
C GLY A 193 -13.13 14.35 -14.47
N VAL A 194 -12.29 13.31 -14.65
CA VAL A 194 -10.84 13.36 -14.75
C VAL A 194 -10.44 13.29 -16.22
N LYS A 195 -9.40 14.02 -16.62
CA LYS A 195 -8.88 13.99 -17.99
C LYS A 195 -7.77 12.95 -18.11
N PRO A 196 -7.94 11.89 -18.92
CA PRO A 196 -6.86 10.97 -19.28
C PRO A 196 -5.83 11.69 -20.15
N VAL A 197 -4.54 11.48 -19.88
CA VAL A 197 -3.43 12.05 -20.66
C VAL A 197 -2.29 11.04 -20.80
N GLY A 198 -1.34 11.30 -21.70
CA GLY A 198 -0.10 10.54 -21.81
C GLY A 198 0.81 10.75 -20.59
N PHE A 199 1.72 9.79 -20.34
CA PHE A 199 2.61 9.82 -19.18
C PHE A 199 3.45 11.11 -19.13
N GLU A 200 4.14 11.45 -20.20
CA GLU A 200 4.97 12.66 -20.26
C GLU A 200 4.13 13.96 -20.17
N ASP A 201 2.92 13.97 -20.74
CA ASP A 201 2.04 15.13 -20.65
C ASP A 201 1.59 15.35 -19.21
N LEU A 202 1.28 14.26 -18.47
CA LEU A 202 0.96 14.33 -17.04
C LEU A 202 2.12 14.99 -16.28
N LEU A 203 3.36 14.56 -16.52
CA LEU A 203 4.54 15.12 -15.85
C LEU A 203 4.67 16.64 -16.11
N ARG A 204 4.47 17.08 -17.37
CA ARG A 204 4.62 18.48 -17.76
C ARG A 204 3.54 19.42 -17.20
N VAL A 205 2.32 18.92 -16.99
CA VAL A 205 1.19 19.80 -16.61
C VAL A 205 0.92 19.82 -15.10
N SER A 206 1.44 18.85 -14.34
CA SER A 206 1.10 18.67 -12.93
C SER A 206 1.86 19.60 -12.00
N ASP A 207 1.17 20.14 -11.02
CA ASP A 207 1.74 20.87 -9.87
C ASP A 207 1.99 19.94 -8.69
N VAL A 208 1.19 18.86 -8.60
CA VAL A 208 1.34 17.75 -7.65
C VAL A 208 1.24 16.45 -8.43
N ILE A 209 2.10 15.48 -8.14
CA ILE A 209 2.06 14.14 -8.73
C ILE A 209 1.89 13.12 -7.62
N SER A 210 0.86 12.28 -7.73
CA SER A 210 0.59 11.18 -6.78
C SER A 210 0.64 9.83 -7.49
N ILE A 211 1.38 8.89 -6.90
CA ILE A 211 1.74 7.62 -7.53
C ILE A 211 0.99 6.46 -6.85
N HIS A 212 0.27 5.66 -7.64
CA HIS A 212 -0.62 4.58 -7.19
C HIS A 212 -0.48 3.32 -8.07
N VAL A 213 0.72 2.99 -8.48
CA VAL A 213 1.02 1.82 -9.31
C VAL A 213 1.48 0.63 -8.46
N SER A 214 1.28 -0.58 -8.97
CA SER A 214 1.92 -1.78 -8.43
C SER A 214 3.37 -1.85 -8.88
N LEU A 215 4.24 -2.43 -8.06
CA LEU A 215 5.62 -2.68 -8.46
C LEU A 215 5.66 -3.81 -9.49
N THR A 216 6.04 -3.45 -10.69
CA THR A 216 6.33 -4.36 -11.80
C THR A 216 7.74 -4.08 -12.32
N PRO A 217 8.36 -4.95 -13.12
CA PRO A 217 9.66 -4.65 -13.71
C PRO A 217 9.68 -3.32 -14.50
N SER A 218 8.57 -2.97 -15.16
CA SER A 218 8.44 -1.71 -15.92
C SER A 218 8.13 -0.49 -15.04
N ALA A 219 7.64 -0.68 -13.82
CA ALA A 219 7.36 0.40 -12.89
C ALA A 219 8.58 0.75 -12.00
N ARG A 220 9.57 -0.16 -11.93
CA ARG A 220 10.79 0.11 -11.16
C ARG A 220 11.54 1.30 -11.76
N HIS A 221 11.81 2.29 -10.91
CA HIS A 221 12.45 3.56 -11.28
C HIS A 221 11.81 4.25 -12.51
N MET A 222 10.49 4.09 -12.67
CA MET A 222 9.77 4.77 -13.76
C MET A 222 9.78 6.30 -13.62
N ILE A 223 10.09 6.82 -12.44
CA ILE A 223 10.37 8.22 -12.17
C ILE A 223 11.85 8.34 -11.82
N GLY A 224 12.65 8.74 -12.79
CA GLY A 224 14.08 8.96 -12.68
C GLY A 224 14.48 10.39 -13.07
N GLU A 225 15.78 10.64 -13.29
CA GLU A 225 16.31 11.97 -13.64
C GLU A 225 15.64 12.55 -14.89
N ARG A 226 15.39 11.71 -15.92
CA ARG A 226 14.71 12.13 -17.16
C ARG A 226 13.30 12.65 -16.86
N GLU A 227 12.55 11.93 -16.07
CA GLU A 227 11.16 12.26 -15.73
C GLU A 227 11.10 13.52 -14.86
N PHE A 228 11.99 13.67 -13.87
CA PHE A 228 12.12 14.94 -13.12
C PHE A 228 12.45 16.12 -14.04
N GLY A 229 13.24 15.91 -15.08
CA GLY A 229 13.54 16.93 -16.08
C GLY A 229 12.34 17.39 -16.95
N LEU A 230 11.26 16.60 -16.99
CA LEU A 230 10.01 16.94 -17.69
C LEU A 230 9.01 17.67 -16.80
N MET A 231 9.19 17.63 -15.49
CA MET A 231 8.23 18.18 -14.52
C MET A 231 8.31 19.71 -14.44
N LYS A 232 7.23 20.31 -13.97
CA LYS A 232 7.25 21.72 -13.57
C LYS A 232 8.22 21.95 -12.43
N ARG A 233 9.00 23.01 -12.50
CA ARG A 233 9.79 23.44 -11.35
C ARG A 233 8.88 23.80 -10.18
N GLY A 234 9.15 23.24 -9.01
CA GLY A 234 8.30 23.41 -7.84
C GLY A 234 7.21 22.36 -7.68
N VAL A 235 7.26 21.25 -8.46
CA VAL A 235 6.33 20.14 -8.33
C VAL A 235 6.42 19.50 -6.94
N ILE A 236 5.28 18.99 -6.46
CA ILE A 236 5.20 18.20 -5.22
C ILE A 236 5.01 16.72 -5.59
N ILE A 237 5.78 15.83 -4.96
CA ILE A 237 5.73 14.38 -5.22
C ILE A 237 5.13 13.67 -4.01
N ILE A 238 4.13 12.82 -4.27
CA ILE A 238 3.48 11.97 -3.25
C ILE A 238 3.61 10.51 -3.68
N ASN A 239 4.22 9.68 -2.84
CA ASN A 239 4.31 8.24 -3.08
C ASN A 239 3.80 7.44 -1.88
N THR A 240 2.69 6.74 -2.07
CA THR A 240 2.08 5.80 -1.13
C THR A 240 1.92 4.42 -1.77
N SER A 241 2.67 4.14 -2.85
CA SER A 241 2.59 2.89 -3.58
C SER A 241 3.73 1.93 -3.24
N ARG A 242 4.89 2.07 -3.88
CA ARG A 242 6.14 1.35 -3.60
C ARG A 242 7.32 2.30 -3.75
N GLY A 243 8.32 2.15 -2.87
CA GLY A 243 9.51 3.01 -2.89
C GLY A 243 10.28 2.93 -4.19
N GLU A 244 10.47 1.72 -4.69
CA GLU A 244 11.24 1.44 -5.91
C GLU A 244 10.63 1.98 -7.20
N VAL A 245 9.44 2.58 -7.17
CA VAL A 245 8.83 3.23 -8.35
C VAL A 245 9.57 4.53 -8.69
N ILE A 246 10.13 5.18 -7.68
CA ILE A 246 10.96 6.37 -7.84
C ILE A 246 12.43 5.96 -7.66
N ASP A 247 13.32 6.44 -8.52
CA ASP A 247 14.75 6.46 -8.22
C ASP A 247 15.00 7.47 -7.09
N GLY A 248 15.27 6.97 -5.89
CA GLY A 248 15.41 7.81 -4.71
C GLY A 248 16.61 8.76 -4.76
N ARG A 249 17.69 8.40 -5.48
CA ARG A 249 18.84 9.28 -5.70
C ARG A 249 18.48 10.42 -6.64
N ALA A 250 17.72 10.13 -7.69
CA ALA A 250 17.21 11.14 -8.61
C ALA A 250 16.22 12.10 -7.92
N LEU A 251 15.37 11.58 -7.01
CA LEU A 251 14.47 12.43 -6.21
C LEU A 251 15.26 13.35 -5.27
N LEU A 252 16.27 12.84 -4.57
CA LEU A 252 17.12 13.64 -3.69
C LEU A 252 17.82 14.77 -4.47
N LYS A 253 18.36 14.46 -5.66
CA LYS A 253 18.93 15.46 -6.55
C LYS A 253 17.90 16.49 -6.99
N ALA A 254 16.70 16.08 -7.39
CA ALA A 254 15.63 16.98 -7.83
C ALA A 254 15.14 17.91 -6.70
N LEU A 255 15.14 17.45 -5.45
CA LEU A 255 14.87 18.26 -4.26
C LEU A 255 15.97 19.31 -4.03
N ASN A 256 17.24 18.92 -4.11
CA ASN A 256 18.39 19.81 -3.95
C ASN A 256 18.46 20.87 -5.05
N ASP A 257 18.16 20.52 -6.30
CA ASP A 257 18.10 21.40 -7.46
C ASP A 257 16.84 22.30 -7.46
N GLY A 258 15.86 22.04 -6.56
CA GLY A 258 14.61 22.78 -6.45
C GLY A 258 13.65 22.52 -7.62
N VAL A 259 13.82 21.44 -8.38
CA VAL A 259 12.81 20.93 -9.32
C VAL A 259 11.61 20.42 -8.54
N VAL A 260 11.86 19.60 -7.51
CA VAL A 260 10.85 19.16 -6.56
C VAL A 260 10.83 20.12 -5.38
N ALA A 261 9.68 20.74 -5.11
CA ALA A 261 9.51 21.67 -3.99
C ALA A 261 9.39 20.93 -2.64
N ALA A 262 8.71 19.78 -2.63
CA ALA A 262 8.56 18.92 -1.47
C ALA A 262 8.17 17.50 -1.90
N ALA A 263 8.46 16.51 -1.07
CA ALA A 263 7.99 15.15 -1.25
C ALA A 263 7.34 14.61 0.03
N ALA A 264 6.30 13.77 -0.12
CA ALA A 264 5.72 13.01 0.98
C ALA A 264 5.68 11.53 0.60
N LEU A 265 6.35 10.72 1.41
CA LEU A 265 6.66 9.34 1.12
C LEU A 265 6.13 8.44 2.26
N ASP A 266 5.20 7.56 1.97
CA ASP A 266 4.80 6.51 2.91
C ASP A 266 5.63 5.22 2.72
N VAL A 267 6.41 5.18 1.64
CA VAL A 267 7.21 4.03 1.22
C VAL A 267 8.61 4.46 0.77
N LEU A 268 9.60 3.60 1.03
CA LEU A 268 10.99 3.79 0.63
C LEU A 268 11.49 2.53 -0.13
N GLU A 269 12.63 2.64 -0.82
CA GLU A 269 13.25 1.49 -1.48
C GLU A 269 13.67 0.41 -0.46
N HIS A 270 14.19 0.85 0.70
CA HIS A 270 14.43 -0.01 1.85
C HIS A 270 13.62 0.49 3.05
N GLU A 271 12.88 -0.41 3.65
CA GLU A 271 12.06 -0.16 4.85
C GLU A 271 12.52 -1.06 6.01
N PRO A 272 13.32 -0.56 6.98
CA PRO A 272 13.80 0.82 7.16
C PRO A 272 14.96 1.19 6.21
N PRO A 273 15.28 2.52 6.05
CA PRO A 273 16.38 3.00 5.22
C PRO A 273 17.74 2.49 5.69
N VAL A 274 18.54 1.97 4.76
CA VAL A 274 19.85 1.35 5.05
C VAL A 274 21.03 2.11 4.42
N GLU A 275 20.82 2.72 3.25
CA GLU A 275 21.84 3.45 2.51
C GLU A 275 22.00 4.89 3.02
N ASP A 276 23.18 5.49 2.86
CA ASP A 276 23.42 6.86 3.31
C ASP A 276 22.57 7.89 2.57
N TRP A 277 22.38 7.72 1.26
CA TRP A 277 21.51 8.59 0.48
C TRP A 277 20.03 8.50 0.90
N GLU A 278 19.56 7.34 1.35
CA GLU A 278 18.20 7.20 1.91
C GLU A 278 18.06 7.96 3.22
N ARG A 279 19.09 7.89 4.09
CA ARG A 279 19.13 8.69 5.31
C ARG A 279 19.15 10.17 5.02
N GLU A 280 19.89 10.62 3.98
CA GLU A 280 19.88 12.01 3.52
C GLU A 280 18.48 12.40 3.02
N LEU A 281 17.84 11.56 2.18
CA LEU A 281 16.49 11.80 1.67
C LEU A 281 15.46 11.94 2.80
N VAL A 282 15.41 11.01 3.76
CA VAL A 282 14.42 11.05 4.86
C VAL A 282 14.65 12.21 5.82
N ASN A 283 15.89 12.71 5.93
CA ASN A 283 16.24 13.88 6.76
C ASN A 283 16.13 15.22 6.00
N HIS A 284 15.88 15.18 4.70
CA HIS A 284 15.77 16.40 3.91
C HIS A 284 14.60 17.27 4.41
N PRO A 285 14.80 18.59 4.62
CA PRO A 285 13.81 19.45 5.30
C PRO A 285 12.46 19.59 4.58
N ARG A 286 12.42 19.28 3.28
CA ARG A 286 11.21 19.32 2.44
C ARG A 286 10.62 17.93 2.17
N VAL A 287 11.07 16.90 2.89
CA VAL A 287 10.55 15.53 2.80
C VAL A 287 9.78 15.20 4.07
N VAL A 288 8.61 14.62 3.87
CA VAL A 288 7.78 14.03 4.92
C VAL A 288 7.79 12.53 4.69
N VAL A 289 8.08 11.76 5.74
CA VAL A 289 8.13 10.29 5.65
C VAL A 289 7.26 9.69 6.74
N THR A 290 6.54 8.63 6.40
CA THR A 290 5.81 7.77 7.35
C THR A 290 6.21 6.32 7.13
N PRO A 291 6.15 5.47 8.18
CA PRO A 291 6.64 4.10 8.12
C PRO A 291 5.59 3.14 7.53
N HIS A 292 5.17 3.37 6.27
CA HIS A 292 4.23 2.54 5.51
C HIS A 292 2.89 2.36 6.22
N ILE A 293 2.23 3.48 6.56
CA ILE A 293 1.00 3.52 7.36
C ILE A 293 -0.28 3.67 6.54
N GLY A 294 -0.22 3.60 5.22
CA GLY A 294 -1.39 3.84 4.34
C GLY A 294 -2.63 3.02 4.71
N ALA A 295 -2.45 1.79 5.24
CA ALA A 295 -3.54 0.93 5.69
C ALA A 295 -3.68 0.88 7.23
N GLU A 296 -2.93 1.71 8.00
CA GLU A 296 -2.89 1.69 9.46
C GLU A 296 -3.99 2.56 10.08
N THR A 297 -5.25 2.33 9.72
CA THR A 297 -6.43 2.89 10.40
C THR A 297 -7.31 1.77 10.92
N GLN A 298 -8.03 2.01 12.02
CA GLN A 298 -8.93 1.01 12.62
C GLN A 298 -9.96 0.53 11.59
N GLU A 299 -10.51 1.46 10.82
CA GLU A 299 -11.52 1.17 9.80
C GLU A 299 -10.96 0.36 8.63
N ALA A 300 -9.73 0.66 8.17
CA ALA A 300 -9.10 -0.10 7.09
C ALA A 300 -8.75 -1.52 7.56
N GLN A 301 -8.19 -1.66 8.76
CA GLN A 301 -7.87 -2.95 9.36
C GLN A 301 -9.13 -3.83 9.48
N ARG A 302 -10.22 -3.23 9.95
CA ARG A 302 -11.52 -3.92 10.08
C ARG A 302 -12.09 -4.33 8.72
N ARG A 303 -12.13 -3.44 7.73
CA ARG A 303 -12.61 -3.77 6.37
C ARG A 303 -11.75 -4.86 5.72
N ILE A 304 -10.41 -4.78 5.88
CA ILE A 304 -9.49 -5.82 5.40
C ILE A 304 -9.84 -7.17 6.02
N ALA A 305 -10.06 -7.19 7.33
CA ALA A 305 -10.41 -8.41 8.07
C ALA A 305 -11.72 -9.02 7.58
N GLU A 306 -12.77 -8.22 7.43
CA GLU A 306 -14.08 -8.64 6.95
C GLU A 306 -14.02 -9.22 5.53
N ILE A 307 -13.35 -8.52 4.61
CA ILE A 307 -13.18 -8.97 3.23
C ILE A 307 -12.38 -10.28 3.17
N LEU A 308 -11.30 -10.37 3.94
CA LEU A 308 -10.43 -11.54 3.94
C LEU A 308 -11.14 -12.77 4.49
N VAL A 309 -11.86 -12.62 5.60
CA VAL A 309 -12.65 -13.71 6.21
C VAL A 309 -13.74 -14.19 5.28
N ASP A 310 -14.49 -13.28 4.63
CA ASP A 310 -15.53 -13.66 3.66
C ASP A 310 -14.93 -14.46 2.49
N LYS A 311 -13.84 -13.97 1.88
CA LYS A 311 -13.13 -14.67 0.80
C LYS A 311 -12.63 -16.05 1.25
N LEU A 312 -12.03 -16.13 2.44
CA LEU A 312 -11.47 -17.37 2.99
C LEU A 312 -12.56 -18.41 3.25
N LEU A 313 -13.66 -18.03 3.91
CA LEU A 313 -14.76 -18.93 4.22
C LEU A 313 -15.40 -19.50 2.94
N ARG A 314 -15.59 -18.69 1.91
CA ARG A 314 -16.06 -19.17 0.60
C ARG A 314 -15.14 -20.22 -0.02
N ILE A 315 -13.83 -20.07 0.11
CA ILE A 315 -12.85 -21.05 -0.41
C ILE A 315 -12.91 -22.34 0.42
N ILE A 316 -12.96 -22.24 1.74
CA ILE A 316 -13.07 -23.38 2.65
C ILE A 316 -14.32 -24.21 2.31
N GLU A 317 -15.46 -23.55 2.13
CA GLU A 317 -16.73 -24.20 1.78
C GLU A 317 -16.67 -24.82 0.36
N ALA A 318 -16.17 -24.08 -0.64
CA ALA A 318 -16.14 -24.56 -2.03
C ALA A 318 -15.18 -25.73 -2.25
N LYS A 319 -14.02 -25.72 -1.59
CA LYS A 319 -12.98 -26.75 -1.73
C LYS A 319 -13.11 -27.89 -0.73
N ARG A 320 -14.06 -27.79 0.21
CA ARG A 320 -14.23 -28.75 1.33
C ARG A 320 -12.91 -29.03 2.05
N ILE A 321 -12.16 -27.94 2.30
CA ILE A 321 -10.90 -28.01 3.05
C ILE A 321 -11.21 -28.27 4.50
#